data_205e7e94889e775fb8e1ae8d0b874601
#
_entry.id   205e7e94889e775fb8e1ae8d0b874601
#
_cell.length_a   1.000
_cell.length_b   1.000
_cell.length_c   1.000
_cell.angle_alpha   90.00
_cell.angle_beta   90.00
_cell.angle_gamma   90.00
#
_symmetry.space_group_name_H-M   'P 1'
#
loop_
_entity.id
_entity.type
_entity.pdbx_description
1 polymer ?
#
loop_
_entity_poly.entity_id
_entity_poly.type
_entity_poly.pdbx_seq_one_letter_code
_entity_poly.pdbx_strand_id
1 'polypeptide(L)'
;MRLNIIKEEILRQWQKGYIKMLLIVILLISILMGYIHVYRVKESYNNIMNITKVTNGINYELLEKDIKEYKEYKQGIIKENAINSYIYIMSRTILVVIGLYTVTIALYDIKNKEIIKKMKKYGHLNIHISKILSIIIIMTASILVGIIGYLITIGVFKNMYNIMGLNLNIIGVSEKSITSILYNVNYVQQLISLIGIISLYVYIVYTFCLLIPYDTIMYLLTFIILGTVRNSTRTNNGNAYI
;
A
#
# COMPACT_ATOMS: atom_id res chain seq x y z
N MET A 1 -23.36 -22.76 4.84
CA MET A 1 -22.24 -23.68 4.59
C MET A 1 -20.93 -22.98 4.23
N ARG A 2 -20.87 -22.11 3.23
CA ARG A 2 -19.63 -21.40 2.83
C ARG A 2 -19.03 -20.53 3.94
N LEU A 3 -19.84 -19.80 4.71
CA LEU A 3 -19.38 -18.93 5.81
C LEU A 3 -18.61 -19.71 6.87
N ASN A 4 -19.05 -20.93 7.23
CA ASN A 4 -18.34 -21.75 8.20
C ASN A 4 -16.96 -22.17 7.70
N ILE A 5 -16.84 -22.49 6.41
CA ILE A 5 -15.55 -22.85 5.79
C ILE A 5 -14.60 -21.65 5.80
N ILE A 6 -15.10 -20.44 5.50
CA ILE A 6 -14.31 -19.20 5.55
C ILE A 6 -13.82 -18.95 6.99
N LYS A 7 -14.71 -19.05 7.96
CA LYS A 7 -14.38 -18.90 9.39
C LYS A 7 -13.31 -19.89 9.85
N GLU A 8 -13.47 -21.17 9.52
CA GLU A 8 -12.48 -22.21 9.83
C GLU A 8 -11.12 -21.90 9.19
N GLU A 9 -11.12 -21.37 7.97
CA GLU A 9 -9.91 -21.03 7.25
C GLU A 9 -9.18 -19.84 7.87
N ILE A 10 -9.90 -18.79 8.26
CA ILE A 10 -9.34 -17.63 8.96
C ILE A 10 -8.78 -18.06 10.32
N LEU A 11 -9.51 -18.86 11.09
CA LEU A 11 -9.03 -19.38 12.38
C LEU A 11 -7.76 -20.22 12.23
N ARG A 12 -7.70 -21.07 11.21
CA ARG A 12 -6.52 -21.87 10.91
C ARG A 12 -5.31 -21.01 10.62
N GLN A 13 -5.45 -19.98 9.76
CA GLN A 13 -4.37 -19.07 9.41
C GLN A 13 -3.92 -18.25 10.62
N TRP A 14 -4.84 -17.89 11.50
CA TRP A 14 -4.53 -17.23 12.77
C TRP A 14 -3.70 -18.13 13.71
N GLN A 15 -4.14 -19.38 13.90
CA GLN A 15 -3.46 -20.36 14.75
C GLN A 15 -2.05 -20.70 14.25
N LYS A 16 -1.86 -20.75 12.92
CA LYS A 16 -0.55 -20.97 12.30
C LYS A 16 0.37 -19.74 12.33
N GLY A 17 -0.13 -18.61 12.78
CA GLY A 17 0.65 -17.38 12.87
C GLY A 17 0.75 -16.56 11.58
N TYR A 18 0.21 -17.03 10.45
CA TYR A 18 0.31 -16.33 9.17
C TYR A 18 -0.33 -14.95 9.20
N ILE A 19 -1.52 -14.81 9.80
CA ILE A 19 -2.18 -13.51 9.95
C ILE A 19 -1.36 -12.58 10.86
N LYS A 20 -0.80 -13.11 11.95
CA LYS A 20 0.03 -12.32 12.88
C LYS A 20 1.25 -11.75 12.17
N MET A 21 1.96 -12.58 11.40
CA MET A 21 3.12 -12.14 10.61
C MET A 21 2.74 -11.09 9.58
N LEU A 22 1.62 -11.29 8.86
CA LEU A 22 1.11 -10.33 7.88
C LEU A 22 0.80 -8.98 8.53
N LEU A 23 0.10 -8.97 9.67
CA LEU A 23 -0.24 -7.75 10.40
C LEU A 23 1.02 -7.00 10.84
N ILE A 24 2.02 -7.71 11.36
CA ILE A 24 3.30 -7.11 11.75
C ILE A 24 3.98 -6.47 10.54
N VAL A 25 4.07 -7.17 9.42
CA VAL A 25 4.72 -6.67 8.19
C VAL A 25 4.00 -5.42 7.67
N ILE A 26 2.66 -5.46 7.56
CA ILE A 26 1.88 -4.31 7.08
C ILE A 26 2.01 -3.12 8.03
N LEU A 27 2.00 -3.36 9.34
CA LEU A 27 2.14 -2.31 10.34
C LEU A 27 3.53 -1.66 10.28
N LEU A 28 4.59 -2.45 10.16
CA LEU A 28 5.96 -1.94 9.99
C LEU A 28 6.11 -1.11 8.70
N ILE A 29 5.58 -1.59 7.59
CA ILE A 29 5.57 -0.85 6.32
C ILE A 29 4.81 0.48 6.49
N SER A 30 3.65 0.45 7.13
CA SER A 30 2.82 1.64 7.34
C SER A 30 3.49 2.69 8.23
N ILE A 31 4.16 2.25 9.30
CA ILE A 31 4.96 3.13 10.17
C ILE A 31 6.12 3.76 9.38
N LEU A 32 6.85 2.94 8.64
CA LEU A 32 7.98 3.41 7.83
C LEU A 32 7.52 4.44 6.78
N MET A 33 6.41 4.16 6.11
CA MET A 33 5.84 5.08 5.11
C MET A 33 5.38 6.40 5.75
N GLY A 34 4.73 6.35 6.91
CA GLY A 34 4.32 7.54 7.63
C GLY A 34 5.51 8.40 8.05
N TYR A 35 6.57 7.77 8.55
CA TYR A 35 7.82 8.44 8.89
C TYR A 35 8.47 9.09 7.66
N ILE A 36 8.66 8.34 6.57
CA ILE A 36 9.26 8.84 5.33
C ILE A 36 8.46 10.02 4.78
N HIS A 37 7.13 9.95 4.82
CA HIS A 37 6.27 11.01 4.31
C HIS A 37 6.49 12.32 5.07
N VAL A 38 6.48 12.26 6.41
CA VAL A 38 6.74 13.44 7.26
C VAL A 38 8.18 13.94 7.11
N TYR A 39 9.15 13.02 7.03
CA TYR A 39 10.56 13.36 6.82
C TYR A 39 10.78 14.11 5.51
N ARG A 40 10.15 13.71 4.42
CA ARG A 40 10.24 14.39 3.12
C ARG A 40 9.71 15.83 3.16
N VAL A 41 8.63 16.11 3.91
CA VAL A 41 8.17 17.48 4.11
C VAL A 41 9.28 18.35 4.72
N LYS A 42 9.94 17.84 5.77
CA LYS A 42 11.03 18.52 6.44
C LYS A 42 12.25 18.71 5.54
N GLU A 43 12.63 17.67 4.81
CA GLU A 43 13.76 17.67 3.90
C GLU A 43 13.56 18.68 2.76
N SER A 44 12.42 18.65 2.06
CA SER A 44 12.08 19.60 1.01
C SER A 44 12.08 21.03 1.52
N TYR A 45 11.54 21.28 2.73
CA TYR A 45 11.59 22.59 3.36
C TYR A 45 13.03 23.08 3.60
N ASN A 46 13.88 22.21 4.16
CA ASN A 46 15.27 22.55 4.45
C ASN A 46 16.06 22.82 3.15
N ASN A 47 15.83 22.06 2.09
CA ASN A 47 16.44 22.30 0.78
C ASN A 47 16.07 23.67 0.22
N ILE A 48 14.78 24.02 0.25
CA ILE A 48 14.30 25.34 -0.18
C ILE A 48 14.99 26.45 0.62
N MET A 49 15.04 26.34 1.93
CA MET A 49 15.66 27.34 2.80
C MET A 49 17.16 27.48 2.58
N ASN A 50 17.87 26.39 2.34
CA ASN A 50 19.30 26.40 2.07
C ASN A 50 19.61 27.07 0.70
N ILE A 51 18.89 26.73 -0.36
CA ILE A 51 19.06 27.34 -1.67
C ILE A 51 18.79 28.85 -1.59
N THR A 52 17.70 29.24 -0.93
CA THR A 52 17.32 30.66 -0.78
C THR A 52 18.41 31.47 -0.04
N LYS A 53 19.06 30.89 0.97
CA LYS A 53 20.16 31.53 1.69
C LYS A 53 21.42 31.68 0.81
N VAL A 54 21.75 30.66 0.02
CA VAL A 54 22.95 30.67 -0.84
C VAL A 54 22.80 31.65 -2.01
N THR A 55 21.61 31.76 -2.56
CA THR A 55 21.34 32.62 -3.74
C THR A 55 20.99 34.06 -3.36
N ASN A 56 20.99 34.43 -2.06
CA ASN A 56 20.54 35.72 -1.57
C ASN A 56 19.18 36.20 -2.11
N GLY A 57 18.34 35.25 -2.50
CA GLY A 57 17.01 35.51 -3.05
C GLY A 57 16.33 34.24 -3.58
N ILE A 58 15.11 34.42 -4.08
CA ILE A 58 14.31 33.32 -4.61
C ILE A 58 14.69 33.11 -6.09
N ASN A 59 15.34 31.98 -6.39
CA ASN A 59 15.49 31.51 -7.76
C ASN A 59 14.40 30.47 -8.04
N TYR A 60 13.31 30.89 -8.68
CA TYR A 60 12.13 30.03 -8.92
C TYR A 60 12.46 28.83 -9.81
N GLU A 61 13.34 28.94 -10.78
CA GLU A 61 13.70 27.83 -11.67
C GLU A 61 14.38 26.67 -10.91
N LEU A 62 15.28 27.01 -9.96
CA LEU A 62 15.95 26.00 -9.12
C LEU A 62 15.04 25.43 -8.05
N LEU A 63 14.09 26.22 -7.56
CA LEU A 63 13.23 25.88 -6.43
C LEU A 63 11.89 25.29 -6.83
N GLU A 64 11.46 25.40 -8.08
CA GLU A 64 10.12 25.01 -8.53
C GLU A 64 9.79 23.56 -8.16
N LYS A 65 10.72 22.64 -8.41
CA LYS A 65 10.56 21.23 -8.08
C LYS A 65 10.42 21.00 -6.59
N ASP A 66 11.31 21.58 -5.78
CA ASP A 66 11.32 21.38 -4.33
C ASP A 66 10.09 22.05 -3.67
N ILE A 67 9.66 23.20 -4.17
CA ILE A 67 8.43 23.87 -3.72
C ILE A 67 7.19 23.00 -4.04
N LYS A 68 7.13 22.42 -5.23
CA LYS A 68 6.05 21.52 -5.61
C LYS A 68 6.03 20.28 -4.73
N GLU A 69 7.17 19.62 -4.56
CA GLU A 69 7.30 18.44 -3.69
C GLU A 69 6.91 18.75 -2.24
N TYR A 70 7.39 19.86 -1.68
CA TYR A 70 7.03 20.29 -0.34
C TYR A 70 5.52 20.46 -0.19
N LYS A 71 4.88 21.17 -1.11
CA LYS A 71 3.44 21.42 -1.07
C LYS A 71 2.64 20.10 -1.18
N GLU A 72 3.04 19.21 -2.09
CA GLU A 72 2.39 17.90 -2.27
C GLU A 72 2.51 17.04 -1.01
N TYR A 73 3.72 16.91 -0.44
CA TYR A 73 3.91 16.14 0.79
C TYR A 73 3.21 16.77 1.99
N LYS A 74 3.30 18.09 2.16
CA LYS A 74 2.61 18.81 3.25
C LYS A 74 1.10 18.64 3.16
N GLN A 75 0.53 18.73 1.97
CA GLN A 75 -0.90 18.53 1.76
C GLN A 75 -1.31 17.08 2.06
N GLY A 76 -0.46 16.09 1.71
CA GLY A 76 -0.70 14.68 1.97
C GLY A 76 -0.71 14.27 3.45
N ILE A 77 -0.08 15.03 4.34
CA ILE A 77 -0.11 14.77 5.79
C ILE A 77 -1.24 15.49 6.53
N ILE A 78 -2.04 16.32 5.84
CA ILE A 78 -3.26 16.90 6.40
C ILE A 78 -4.27 15.77 6.62
N LYS A 79 -4.98 15.77 7.76
CA LYS A 79 -5.88 14.69 8.17
C LYS A 79 -6.85 14.23 7.08
N GLU A 80 -7.39 15.16 6.30
CA GLU A 80 -8.36 14.90 5.23
C GLU A 80 -7.75 14.13 4.06
N ASN A 81 -6.47 14.35 3.78
CA ASN A 81 -5.76 13.77 2.64
C ASN A 81 -4.87 12.58 3.01
N ALA A 82 -4.60 12.37 4.30
CA ALA A 82 -3.66 11.36 4.76
C ALA A 82 -4.08 9.93 4.38
N ILE A 83 -5.38 9.64 4.40
CA ILE A 83 -5.91 8.34 3.98
C ILE A 83 -5.68 8.13 2.48
N ASN A 84 -5.96 9.13 1.64
CA ASN A 84 -5.73 9.07 0.20
C ASN A 84 -4.23 8.85 -0.12
N SER A 85 -3.36 9.57 0.59
CA SER A 85 -1.90 9.40 0.48
C SER A 85 -1.47 7.98 0.85
N TYR A 86 -1.99 7.43 1.94
CA TYR A 86 -1.71 6.07 2.33
C TYR A 86 -2.16 5.06 1.27
N ILE A 87 -3.40 5.15 0.80
CA ILE A 87 -3.94 4.23 -0.21
C ILE A 87 -3.09 4.29 -1.49
N TYR A 88 -2.71 5.48 -1.93
CA TYR A 88 -1.87 5.68 -3.11
C TYR A 88 -0.48 5.03 -2.95
N ILE A 89 0.19 5.26 -1.83
CA ILE A 89 1.51 4.68 -1.58
C ILE A 89 1.40 3.15 -1.43
N MET A 90 0.41 2.68 -0.68
CA MET A 90 0.19 1.25 -0.47
C MET A 90 -0.19 0.51 -1.75
N SER A 91 -0.94 1.10 -2.67
CA SER A 91 -1.29 0.45 -3.93
C SER A 91 -0.09 -0.05 -4.73
N ARG A 92 1.08 0.57 -4.53
CA ARG A 92 2.34 0.20 -5.20
C ARG A 92 3.13 -0.91 -4.50
N THR A 93 2.98 -1.05 -3.18
CA THR A 93 3.77 -1.97 -2.36
C THR A 93 2.99 -3.17 -1.89
N ILE A 94 1.68 -3.01 -1.69
CA ILE A 94 0.82 -4.02 -1.11
C ILE A 94 0.75 -5.30 -1.95
N LEU A 95 0.83 -5.19 -3.27
CA LEU A 95 0.76 -6.34 -4.18
C LEU A 95 1.89 -7.35 -3.93
N VAL A 96 3.10 -6.87 -3.58
CA VAL A 96 4.22 -7.76 -3.21
C VAL A 96 3.86 -8.57 -1.97
N VAL A 97 3.38 -7.89 -0.94
CA VAL A 97 3.02 -8.53 0.34
C VAL A 97 1.90 -9.54 0.15
N ILE A 98 0.87 -9.16 -0.63
CA ILE A 98 -0.27 -10.03 -0.93
C ILE A 98 0.16 -11.25 -1.73
N GLY A 99 1.01 -11.07 -2.74
CA GLY A 99 1.53 -12.16 -3.54
C GLY A 99 2.27 -13.18 -2.68
N LEU A 100 3.22 -12.73 -1.86
CA LEU A 100 3.98 -13.59 -0.96
C LEU A 100 3.06 -14.33 0.03
N TYR A 101 2.11 -13.62 0.62
CA TYR A 101 1.15 -14.23 1.54
C TYR A 101 0.27 -15.28 0.85
N THR A 102 -0.28 -14.96 -0.32
CA THR A 102 -1.14 -15.87 -1.09
C THR A 102 -0.40 -17.13 -1.51
N VAL A 103 0.84 -17.00 -2.00
CA VAL A 103 1.71 -18.12 -2.36
C VAL A 103 1.99 -18.98 -1.13
N THR A 104 2.36 -18.39 0.00
CA THR A 104 2.65 -19.13 1.23
C THR A 104 1.45 -19.97 1.69
N ILE A 105 0.24 -19.42 1.66
CA ILE A 105 -0.98 -20.14 2.01
C ILE A 105 -1.28 -21.27 1.03
N ALA A 106 -1.17 -20.99 -0.28
CA ALA A 106 -1.44 -21.98 -1.31
C ALA A 106 -0.46 -23.17 -1.24
N LEU A 107 0.83 -22.89 -1.11
CA LEU A 107 1.87 -23.94 -1.00
C LEU A 107 1.73 -24.77 0.28
N TYR A 108 1.39 -24.13 1.41
CA TYR A 108 1.09 -24.84 2.65
C TYR A 108 -0.04 -25.85 2.44
N ASP A 109 -1.12 -25.43 1.80
CA ASP A 109 -2.28 -26.26 1.56
C ASP A 109 -1.99 -27.47 0.64
N ILE A 110 -1.16 -27.26 -0.39
CA ILE A 110 -0.74 -28.31 -1.31
C ILE A 110 0.15 -29.33 -0.60
N LYS A 111 1.18 -28.87 0.12
CA LYS A 111 2.15 -29.73 0.82
C LYS A 111 1.49 -30.62 1.87
N ASN A 112 0.53 -30.09 2.61
CA ASN A 112 -0.14 -30.84 3.68
C ASN A 112 -1.33 -31.69 3.22
N LYS A 113 -1.63 -31.69 1.92
CA LYS A 113 -2.79 -32.40 1.34
C LYS A 113 -4.14 -32.04 2.02
N GLU A 114 -4.17 -30.97 2.81
CA GLU A 114 -5.39 -30.52 3.51
C GLU A 114 -6.47 -30.11 2.51
N ILE A 115 -6.06 -29.45 1.44
CA ILE A 115 -6.98 -29.01 0.40
C ILE A 115 -7.72 -30.21 -0.22
N ILE A 116 -7.02 -31.31 -0.46
CA ILE A 116 -7.59 -32.52 -1.06
C ILE A 116 -8.66 -33.15 -0.15
N LYS A 117 -8.37 -33.21 1.17
CA LYS A 117 -9.33 -33.74 2.16
C LYS A 117 -10.58 -32.86 2.23
N LYS A 118 -10.42 -31.54 2.24
CA LYS A 118 -11.54 -30.59 2.26
C LYS A 118 -12.34 -30.58 0.97
N MET A 119 -11.67 -30.71 -0.19
CA MET A 119 -12.34 -30.80 -1.48
C MET A 119 -13.25 -32.03 -1.60
N LYS A 120 -12.82 -33.19 -1.06
CA LYS A 120 -13.66 -34.40 -1.00
C LYS A 120 -14.93 -34.19 -0.15
N LYS A 121 -14.83 -33.40 0.94
CA LYS A 121 -15.95 -33.17 1.88
C LYS A 121 -16.91 -32.07 1.41
N TYR A 122 -16.40 -30.98 0.85
CA TYR A 122 -17.17 -29.75 0.58
C TYR A 122 -17.29 -29.42 -0.91
N GLY A 123 -16.61 -30.15 -1.78
CA GLY A 123 -16.53 -29.89 -3.21
C GLY A 123 -15.44 -28.87 -3.60
N HIS A 124 -14.87 -29.05 -4.80
CA HIS A 124 -13.73 -28.25 -5.29
C HIS A 124 -14.02 -26.75 -5.33
N LEU A 125 -15.14 -26.37 -5.96
CA LEU A 125 -15.50 -24.96 -6.16
C LEU A 125 -15.73 -24.21 -4.84
N ASN A 126 -16.39 -24.86 -3.88
CA ASN A 126 -16.69 -24.25 -2.61
C ASN A 126 -15.42 -23.99 -1.79
N ILE A 127 -14.47 -24.90 -1.81
CA ILE A 127 -13.20 -24.74 -1.11
C ILE A 127 -12.37 -23.66 -1.79
N HIS A 128 -12.26 -23.67 -3.12
CA HIS A 128 -11.48 -22.69 -3.87
C HIS A 128 -11.98 -21.26 -3.60
N ILE A 129 -13.28 -21.01 -3.76
CA ILE A 129 -13.89 -19.69 -3.49
C ILE A 129 -13.71 -19.29 -2.02
N SER A 130 -13.93 -20.21 -1.07
CA SER A 130 -13.81 -19.90 0.34
C SER A 130 -12.39 -19.51 0.75
N LYS A 131 -11.38 -20.12 0.14
CA LYS A 131 -9.97 -19.80 0.34
C LYS A 131 -9.64 -18.40 -0.18
N ILE A 132 -10.01 -18.09 -1.40
CA ILE A 132 -9.81 -16.77 -1.99
C ILE A 132 -10.49 -15.69 -1.14
N LEU A 133 -11.75 -15.90 -0.76
CA LEU A 133 -12.49 -14.96 0.08
C LEU A 133 -11.84 -14.77 1.45
N SER A 134 -11.34 -15.84 2.09
CA SER A 134 -10.64 -15.71 3.37
C SER A 134 -9.39 -14.86 3.26
N ILE A 135 -8.61 -15.02 2.20
CA ILE A 135 -7.40 -14.22 1.94
C ILE A 135 -7.80 -12.74 1.72
N ILE A 136 -8.82 -12.47 0.91
CA ILE A 136 -9.29 -11.11 0.64
C ILE A 136 -9.75 -10.41 1.93
N ILE A 137 -10.53 -11.09 2.76
CA ILE A 137 -11.00 -10.56 4.05
C ILE A 137 -9.83 -10.21 4.97
N ILE A 138 -8.86 -11.12 5.10
CA ILE A 138 -7.67 -10.91 5.93
C ILE A 138 -6.86 -9.72 5.42
N MET A 139 -6.66 -9.63 4.10
CA MET A 139 -5.92 -8.53 3.48
C MET A 139 -6.61 -7.19 3.70
N THR A 140 -7.92 -7.12 3.48
CA THR A 140 -8.70 -5.90 3.72
C THR A 140 -8.61 -5.44 5.17
N ALA A 141 -8.77 -6.37 6.12
CA ALA A 141 -8.61 -6.07 7.55
C ALA A 141 -7.19 -5.58 7.88
N SER A 142 -6.17 -6.19 7.29
CA SER A 142 -4.77 -5.80 7.50
C SER A 142 -4.46 -4.40 6.96
N ILE A 143 -5.05 -4.01 5.84
CA ILE A 143 -4.92 -2.65 5.28
C ILE A 143 -5.55 -1.62 6.22
N LEU A 144 -6.73 -1.92 6.79
CA LEU A 144 -7.36 -1.02 7.76
C LEU A 144 -6.48 -0.81 9.00
N VAL A 145 -5.85 -1.87 9.50
CA VAL A 145 -4.86 -1.77 10.59
C VAL A 145 -3.66 -0.92 10.16
N GLY A 146 -3.19 -1.09 8.91
CA GLY A 146 -2.12 -0.28 8.35
C GLY A 146 -2.47 1.21 8.25
N ILE A 147 -3.69 1.56 7.85
CA ILE A 147 -4.17 2.96 7.84
C ILE A 147 -4.05 3.57 9.24
N ILE A 148 -4.50 2.84 10.27
CA ILE A 148 -4.41 3.32 11.65
C ILE A 148 -2.95 3.53 12.06
N GLY A 149 -2.06 2.60 11.78
CA GLY A 149 -0.62 2.71 12.04
C GLY A 149 0.02 3.92 11.36
N TYR A 150 -0.30 4.14 10.09
CA TYR A 150 0.17 5.28 9.32
C TYR A 150 -0.31 6.62 9.89
N LEU A 151 -1.61 6.73 10.23
CA LEU A 151 -2.17 7.96 10.80
C LEU A 151 -1.58 8.30 12.16
N ILE A 152 -1.36 7.30 13.03
CA ILE A 152 -0.69 7.47 14.32
C ILE A 152 0.74 7.99 14.09
N THR A 153 1.47 7.38 13.16
CA THR A 153 2.85 7.75 12.85
C THR A 153 2.94 9.19 12.33
N ILE A 154 2.08 9.56 11.39
CA ILE A 154 2.02 10.97 10.93
C ILE A 154 1.72 11.91 12.10
N GLY A 155 0.75 11.57 12.96
CA GLY A 155 0.40 12.40 14.12
C GLY A 155 1.58 12.64 15.06
N VAL A 156 2.34 11.58 15.38
CA VAL A 156 3.51 11.65 16.27
C VAL A 156 4.64 12.46 15.63
N PHE A 157 5.07 12.10 14.42
CA PHE A 157 6.23 12.75 13.79
C PHE A 157 5.94 14.16 13.30
N LYS A 158 4.70 14.47 12.90
CA LYS A 158 4.27 15.83 12.56
C LYS A 158 4.47 16.79 13.73
N ASN A 159 4.12 16.36 14.94
CA ASN A 159 4.33 17.14 16.15
C ASN A 159 5.82 17.20 16.54
N MET A 160 6.52 16.08 16.52
CA MET A 160 7.94 15.96 16.84
C MET A 160 8.81 16.89 15.98
N TYR A 161 8.53 16.99 14.68
CA TYR A 161 9.28 17.85 13.76
C TYR A 161 8.68 19.25 13.57
N ASN A 162 7.65 19.59 14.32
CA ASN A 162 6.94 20.88 14.20
C ASN A 162 6.56 21.24 12.75
N ILE A 163 6.09 20.25 11.98
CA ILE A 163 5.83 20.41 10.55
C ILE A 163 4.82 21.51 10.25
N MET A 164 3.85 21.75 11.15
CA MET A 164 2.86 22.81 10.97
C MET A 164 3.43 24.21 11.11
N GLY A 165 4.54 24.36 11.83
CA GLY A 165 5.28 25.63 11.94
C GLY A 165 6.16 25.94 10.72
N LEU A 166 6.40 24.94 9.83
CA LEU A 166 7.15 25.16 8.62
C LEU A 166 6.29 25.92 7.60
N ASN A 167 6.68 27.14 7.24
CA ASN A 167 5.91 28.01 6.37
C ASN A 167 6.81 28.69 5.32
N LEU A 168 6.46 28.55 4.05
CA LEU A 168 7.18 29.16 2.94
C LEU A 168 6.81 30.64 2.73
N ASN A 169 5.76 31.16 3.39
CA ASN A 169 5.41 32.57 3.31
C ASN A 169 6.53 33.50 3.80
N ILE A 170 7.43 32.98 4.67
CA ILE A 170 8.60 33.72 5.17
C ILE A 170 9.52 34.14 4.01
N ILE A 171 9.55 33.36 2.93
CA ILE A 171 10.34 33.65 1.71
C ILE A 171 9.46 34.17 0.55
N GLY A 172 8.22 34.58 0.83
CA GLY A 172 7.30 35.15 -0.19
C GLY A 172 6.63 34.11 -1.10
N VAL A 173 6.78 32.82 -0.85
CA VAL A 173 6.12 31.76 -1.62
C VAL A 173 4.73 31.48 -1.04
N SER A 174 3.68 31.77 -1.81
CA SER A 174 2.31 31.47 -1.39
C SER A 174 2.11 29.96 -1.21
N GLU A 175 1.58 29.57 -0.04
CA GLU A 175 1.20 28.18 0.25
C GLU A 175 -0.17 27.78 -0.30
N LYS A 176 -0.71 28.50 -1.31
CA LYS A 176 -1.96 28.06 -1.95
C LYS A 176 -1.85 26.60 -2.31
N SER A 177 -2.85 25.83 -1.89
CA SER A 177 -2.92 24.38 -2.13
C SER A 177 -2.77 24.07 -3.60
N ILE A 178 -1.89 23.15 -3.94
CA ILE A 178 -1.88 22.55 -5.27
C ILE A 178 -3.14 21.68 -5.34
N THR A 179 -4.01 21.91 -6.30
CA THR A 179 -5.11 21.01 -6.63
C THR A 179 -4.51 19.74 -7.25
N SER A 180 -4.06 18.83 -6.41
CA SER A 180 -3.63 17.50 -6.85
C SER A 180 -4.89 16.68 -7.13
N ILE A 181 -4.97 16.09 -8.31
CA ILE A 181 -6.04 15.15 -8.71
C ILE A 181 -6.20 14.05 -7.66
N LEU A 182 -5.12 13.68 -6.99
CA LEU A 182 -5.09 12.65 -5.94
C LEU A 182 -6.04 12.96 -4.77
N TYR A 183 -6.20 14.23 -4.39
CA TYR A 183 -6.99 14.63 -3.22
C TYR A 183 -8.44 14.97 -3.55
N ASN A 184 -8.79 15.08 -4.84
CA ASN A 184 -10.15 15.31 -5.29
C ASN A 184 -10.97 14.00 -5.38
N VAL A 185 -10.33 12.84 -5.24
CA VAL A 185 -11.01 11.55 -5.30
C VAL A 185 -11.44 11.12 -3.90
N ASN A 186 -12.69 10.68 -3.78
CA ASN A 186 -13.21 10.17 -2.52
C ASN A 186 -12.40 8.94 -2.06
N TYR A 187 -11.87 8.98 -0.82
CA TYR A 187 -11.08 7.90 -0.25
C TYR A 187 -11.82 6.55 -0.21
N VAL A 188 -13.14 6.56 -0.08
CA VAL A 188 -13.97 5.34 -0.13
C VAL A 188 -13.90 4.69 -1.51
N GLN A 189 -13.98 5.50 -2.57
CA GLN A 189 -13.87 5.00 -3.95
C GLN A 189 -12.48 4.44 -4.23
N GLN A 190 -11.42 5.11 -3.75
CA GLN A 190 -10.05 4.58 -3.85
C GLN A 190 -9.88 3.26 -3.10
N LEU A 191 -10.45 3.14 -1.90
CA LEU A 191 -10.41 1.90 -1.10
C LEU A 191 -11.13 0.76 -1.81
N ILE A 192 -12.32 1.00 -2.36
CA ILE A 192 -13.07 0.00 -3.13
C ILE A 192 -12.26 -0.45 -4.35
N SER A 193 -11.65 0.49 -5.09
CA SER A 193 -10.79 0.16 -6.24
C SER A 193 -9.58 -0.68 -5.81
N LEU A 194 -8.94 -0.34 -4.70
CA LEU A 194 -7.83 -1.12 -4.15
C LEU A 194 -8.25 -2.55 -3.78
N ILE A 195 -9.40 -2.72 -3.12
CA ILE A 195 -9.96 -4.04 -2.79
C ILE A 195 -10.26 -4.84 -4.06
N GLY A 196 -10.78 -4.20 -5.11
CA GLY A 196 -11.01 -4.82 -6.41
C GLY A 196 -9.72 -5.36 -7.04
N ILE A 197 -8.67 -4.55 -7.07
CA ILE A 197 -7.34 -4.94 -7.58
C ILE A 197 -6.77 -6.10 -6.76
N ILE A 198 -6.85 -6.02 -5.43
CA ILE A 198 -6.41 -7.08 -4.53
C ILE A 198 -7.15 -8.40 -4.81
N SER A 199 -8.46 -8.32 -4.96
CA SER A 199 -9.30 -9.51 -5.21
C SER A 199 -8.92 -10.21 -6.50
N LEU A 200 -8.73 -9.45 -7.58
CA LEU A 200 -8.30 -9.98 -8.86
C LEU A 200 -6.90 -10.59 -8.78
N TYR A 201 -5.98 -9.90 -8.12
CA TYR A 201 -4.60 -10.37 -7.96
C TYR A 201 -4.52 -11.65 -7.12
N VAL A 202 -5.23 -11.72 -5.99
CA VAL A 202 -5.32 -12.93 -5.15
C VAL A 202 -5.90 -14.10 -5.95
N TYR A 203 -6.97 -13.85 -6.72
CA TYR A 203 -7.57 -14.88 -7.57
C TYR A 203 -6.57 -15.45 -8.58
N ILE A 204 -5.86 -14.58 -9.29
CA ILE A 204 -4.85 -14.98 -10.28
C ILE A 204 -3.73 -15.78 -9.60
N VAL A 205 -3.09 -15.21 -8.58
CA VAL A 205 -1.95 -15.85 -7.91
C VAL A 205 -2.34 -17.18 -7.29
N TYR A 206 -3.48 -17.26 -6.58
CA TYR A 206 -3.93 -18.51 -5.95
C TYR A 206 -4.23 -19.59 -6.98
N THR A 207 -4.87 -19.25 -8.10
CA THR A 207 -5.18 -20.19 -9.17
C THR A 207 -3.90 -20.72 -9.83
N PHE A 208 -2.93 -19.84 -10.11
CA PHE A 208 -1.63 -20.27 -10.65
C PHE A 208 -0.88 -21.19 -9.69
N CYS A 209 -0.93 -20.94 -8.38
CA CYS A 209 -0.33 -21.82 -7.38
C CYS A 209 -0.88 -23.25 -7.41
N LEU A 210 -2.16 -23.40 -7.70
CA LEU A 210 -2.77 -24.72 -7.82
C LEU A 210 -2.35 -25.46 -9.10
N LEU A 211 -2.05 -24.71 -10.17
CA LEU A 211 -1.66 -25.29 -11.47
C LEU A 211 -0.18 -25.69 -11.52
N ILE A 212 0.68 -24.91 -10.84
CA ILE A 212 2.13 -25.06 -10.88
C ILE A 212 2.67 -25.18 -9.44
N PRO A 213 2.73 -26.41 -8.88
CA PRO A 213 3.05 -26.59 -7.46
C PRO A 213 4.56 -26.52 -7.12
N TYR A 214 5.38 -25.85 -7.94
CA TYR A 214 6.82 -25.69 -7.69
C TYR A 214 7.10 -24.37 -6.95
N ASP A 215 7.58 -24.46 -5.73
CA ASP A 215 7.83 -23.33 -4.80
C ASP A 215 8.59 -22.17 -5.48
N THR A 216 9.73 -22.47 -6.10
CA THR A 216 10.61 -21.45 -6.69
C THR A 216 9.97 -20.72 -7.88
N ILE A 217 9.24 -21.46 -8.72
CA ILE A 217 8.56 -20.89 -9.88
C ILE A 217 7.44 -19.95 -9.45
N MET A 218 6.76 -20.28 -8.36
CA MET A 218 5.65 -19.48 -7.85
C MET A 218 6.10 -18.12 -7.30
N TYR A 219 7.20 -18.10 -6.54
CA TYR A 219 7.77 -16.83 -6.08
C TYR A 219 8.29 -15.99 -7.25
N LEU A 220 8.97 -16.61 -8.22
CA LEU A 220 9.43 -15.95 -9.45
C LEU A 220 8.26 -15.34 -10.26
N LEU A 221 7.18 -16.10 -10.50
CA LEU A 221 5.99 -15.60 -11.20
C LEU A 221 5.36 -14.41 -10.48
N THR A 222 5.30 -14.44 -9.16
CA THR A 222 4.79 -13.32 -8.36
C THR A 222 5.60 -12.05 -8.62
N PHE A 223 6.93 -12.16 -8.68
CA PHE A 223 7.82 -11.02 -8.98
C PHE A 223 7.72 -10.56 -10.44
N ILE A 224 7.55 -11.47 -11.41
CA ILE A 224 7.37 -11.13 -12.83
C ILE A 224 6.07 -10.36 -13.04
N ILE A 225 4.95 -10.85 -12.48
CA ILE A 225 3.65 -10.17 -12.56
C ILE A 225 3.74 -8.78 -11.95
N LEU A 226 4.42 -8.62 -10.83
CA LEU A 226 4.66 -7.32 -10.21
C LEU A 226 5.51 -6.40 -11.06
N GLY A 227 6.54 -6.93 -11.72
CA GLY A 227 7.41 -6.17 -12.63
C GLY A 227 6.63 -5.64 -13.85
N THR A 228 5.75 -6.45 -14.43
CA THR A 228 4.93 -6.05 -15.59
C THR A 228 3.88 -5.01 -15.21
N VAL A 229 3.20 -5.17 -14.06
CA VAL A 229 2.25 -4.16 -13.55
C VAL A 229 2.95 -2.83 -13.28
N ARG A 230 4.15 -2.87 -12.70
CA ARG A 230 4.95 -1.65 -12.42
C ARG A 230 5.38 -0.92 -13.69
N ASN A 231 5.76 -1.65 -14.74
CA ASN A 231 6.17 -1.06 -16.01
C ASN A 231 5.00 -0.47 -16.79
N SER A 232 3.83 -1.10 -16.79
CA SER A 232 2.62 -0.58 -17.45
C SER A 232 2.13 0.74 -16.82
N THR A 233 2.28 0.89 -15.50
CA THR A 233 1.93 2.14 -14.81
C THR A 233 2.95 3.26 -15.09
N ARG A 234 4.20 2.93 -15.42
CA ARG A 234 5.25 3.90 -15.75
C ARG A 234 5.10 4.47 -17.17
N THR A 235 4.70 3.64 -18.13
CA THR A 235 4.44 4.07 -19.52
C THR A 235 3.21 4.95 -19.64
N ASN A 236 2.16 4.70 -18.87
CA ASN A 236 0.96 5.54 -18.86
C ASN A 236 1.17 6.91 -18.19
N ASN A 237 2.11 7.03 -17.24
CA ASN A 237 2.45 8.32 -16.64
C ASN A 237 3.49 9.10 -17.44
N GLY A 238 4.23 8.47 -18.34
CA GLY A 238 5.20 9.14 -19.24
C GLY A 238 4.54 9.87 -20.42
N ASN A 239 3.34 9.46 -20.83
CA ASN A 239 2.60 10.08 -21.93
C ASN A 239 1.61 11.18 -21.49
N ALA A 240 1.56 11.50 -20.20
CA ALA A 240 0.73 12.59 -19.67
C ALA A 240 1.47 13.94 -19.55
N TYR A 241 2.69 14.02 -20.07
CA TYR A 241 3.53 15.22 -20.07
C TYR A 241 4.07 15.52 -21.49
N ILE A 242 3.19 15.53 -22.50
CA ILE A 242 3.46 16.21 -23.79
C ILE A 242 2.27 17.15 -24.06
#